data_c9668bec8d04f21336b9e286f21f1928
#
_entry.id   c9668bec8d04f21336b9e286f21f1928
#
_cell.length_a   1.000
_cell.length_b   1.000
_cell.length_c   1.000
_cell.angle_alpha   90.00
_cell.angle_beta   90.00
_cell.angle_gamma   90.00
#
_symmetry.space_group_name_H-M   'P 1'
#
loop_
_entity.id
_entity.type
_entity.pdbx_description
1 polymer ?
#
loop_
_entity_poly.entity_id
_entity_poly.type
_entity_poly.pdbx_seq_one_letter_code
_entity_poly.pdbx_strand_id
1 'polypeptide(L)'
;MPGFASLIAQRFVEVVESSSVRLEPFPHLVVDGVLPTDVFRRVSSELPSFSDLASAPETEATNLAAYDRRATLVVEELSSPGGPSVWDDVDSGLKSNEVERALVQSFSPWIDGKIGQALGGPLRRQVRIHRDHAGFNLNPHTDAPGIFITSFIYVSSGVPDPSLDTVLYEPLDPEARLRCLEGKEYGHEDPDDHRPVGRVVFRPNRMFSFLRTVSSLHGVGPVSDRAAPRHLISLRLKEAAQSA
;
A
#
# COMPACT_ATOMS: atom_id res chain seq x y z
N MET A 1 -17.23 -25.66 -2.92
CA MET A 1 -15.95 -25.05 -3.36
C MET A 1 -15.68 -23.86 -2.45
N PRO A 2 -14.43 -23.57 -2.09
CA PRO A 2 -14.12 -22.36 -1.34
C PRO A 2 -14.55 -21.13 -2.14
N GLY A 3 -15.07 -20.11 -1.48
CA GLY A 3 -15.40 -18.83 -2.12
C GLY A 3 -14.13 -18.08 -2.53
N PHE A 4 -14.27 -17.07 -3.41
CA PHE A 4 -13.11 -16.28 -3.88
C PHE A 4 -12.35 -15.61 -2.73
N ALA A 5 -13.02 -15.13 -1.70
CA ALA A 5 -12.36 -14.56 -0.51
C ALA A 5 -11.37 -15.55 0.13
N SER A 6 -11.75 -16.81 0.29
CA SER A 6 -10.87 -17.86 0.83
C SER A 6 -9.70 -18.16 -0.10
N LEU A 7 -9.93 -18.17 -1.41
CA LEU A 7 -8.86 -18.38 -2.41
C LEU A 7 -7.86 -17.20 -2.43
N ILE A 8 -8.34 -15.97 -2.24
CA ILE A 8 -7.49 -14.78 -2.09
C ILE A 8 -6.61 -14.92 -0.86
N ALA A 9 -7.19 -15.21 0.30
CA ALA A 9 -6.44 -15.37 1.55
C ALA A 9 -5.39 -16.48 1.44
N GLN A 10 -5.78 -17.66 0.93
CA GLN A 10 -4.88 -18.79 0.76
C GLN A 10 -3.71 -18.44 -0.17
N ARG A 11 -3.99 -17.86 -1.35
CA ARG A 11 -2.95 -17.49 -2.31
C ARG A 11 -2.01 -16.43 -1.77
N PHE A 12 -2.55 -15.42 -1.08
CA PHE A 12 -1.76 -14.38 -0.43
C PHE A 12 -0.78 -14.97 0.58
N VAL A 13 -1.26 -15.81 1.48
CA VAL A 13 -0.43 -16.48 2.50
C VAL A 13 0.66 -17.33 1.84
N GLU A 14 0.30 -18.17 0.87
CA GLU A 14 1.25 -19.02 0.14
C GLU A 14 2.43 -18.22 -0.44
N VAL A 15 2.15 -17.11 -1.15
CA VAL A 15 3.21 -16.34 -1.79
C VAL A 15 4.01 -15.49 -0.81
N VAL A 16 3.40 -15.02 0.26
CA VAL A 16 4.10 -14.27 1.32
C VAL A 16 5.04 -15.19 2.10
N GLU A 17 4.57 -16.35 2.54
CA GLU A 17 5.37 -17.31 3.30
C GLU A 17 6.51 -17.93 2.49
N SER A 18 6.34 -18.05 1.16
CA SER A 18 7.40 -18.54 0.26
C SER A 18 8.41 -17.48 -0.16
N SER A 19 8.22 -16.23 0.26
CA SER A 19 9.06 -15.10 -0.14
C SER A 19 10.01 -14.67 0.97
N SER A 20 11.15 -14.10 0.59
CA SER A 20 12.12 -13.54 1.53
C SER A 20 11.99 -12.03 1.63
N VAL A 21 12.02 -11.51 2.85
CA VAL A 21 12.08 -10.07 3.11
C VAL A 21 13.44 -9.54 2.65
N ARG A 22 13.41 -8.49 1.84
CA ARG A 22 14.60 -7.70 1.47
C ARG A 22 14.84 -6.66 2.56
N LEU A 23 16.10 -6.42 2.90
CA LEU A 23 16.46 -5.51 4.01
C LEU A 23 16.84 -4.11 3.53
N GLU A 24 17.28 -4.00 2.29
CA GLU A 24 17.75 -2.73 1.72
C GLU A 24 16.68 -2.11 0.81
N PRO A 25 16.38 -0.82 0.95
CA PRO A 25 16.89 0.13 1.96
C PRO A 25 16.16 0.03 3.33
N PHE A 26 15.14 -0.77 3.44
CA PHE A 26 14.38 -1.09 4.66
C PHE A 26 13.64 -2.42 4.48
N PRO A 27 13.16 -3.06 5.56
CA PRO A 27 12.47 -4.34 5.45
C PRO A 27 11.23 -4.27 4.56
N HIS A 28 11.26 -5.00 3.42
CA HIS A 28 10.15 -5.05 2.47
C HIS A 28 10.06 -6.36 1.70
N LEU A 29 8.87 -6.65 1.17
CA LEU A 29 8.57 -7.76 0.29
C LEU A 29 8.17 -7.25 -1.10
N VAL A 30 8.63 -7.94 -2.13
CA VAL A 30 8.13 -7.78 -3.51
C VAL A 30 7.74 -9.15 -4.02
N VAL A 31 6.44 -9.36 -4.26
CA VAL A 31 5.87 -10.67 -4.59
C VAL A 31 5.00 -10.56 -5.84
N ASP A 32 5.17 -11.46 -6.79
CA ASP A 32 4.35 -11.54 -8.00
C ASP A 32 3.22 -12.57 -7.84
N GLY A 33 2.08 -12.35 -8.49
CA GLY A 33 0.96 -13.27 -8.51
C GLY A 33 0.24 -13.41 -7.16
N VAL A 34 0.10 -12.31 -6.41
CA VAL A 34 -0.48 -12.30 -5.06
C VAL A 34 -1.97 -12.63 -5.04
N LEU A 35 -2.70 -12.29 -6.08
CA LEU A 35 -4.09 -12.70 -6.25
C LEU A 35 -4.19 -13.91 -7.19
N PRO A 36 -5.15 -14.83 -6.96
CA PRO A 36 -5.46 -15.88 -7.94
C PRO A 36 -5.72 -15.27 -9.32
N THR A 37 -5.27 -15.93 -10.38
CA THR A 37 -5.36 -15.39 -11.76
C THR A 37 -6.77 -14.98 -12.17
N ASP A 38 -7.77 -15.78 -11.80
CA ASP A 38 -9.16 -15.49 -12.17
C ASP A 38 -9.72 -14.29 -11.39
N VAL A 39 -9.36 -14.19 -10.09
CA VAL A 39 -9.72 -13.02 -9.28
C VAL A 39 -9.04 -11.77 -9.83
N PHE A 40 -7.73 -11.84 -10.12
CA PHE A 40 -6.99 -10.70 -10.68
C PHE A 40 -7.59 -10.23 -12.00
N ARG A 41 -7.99 -11.17 -12.88
CA ARG A 41 -8.64 -10.84 -14.16
C ARG A 41 -9.95 -10.11 -13.94
N ARG A 42 -10.77 -10.57 -12.99
CA ARG A 42 -12.03 -9.90 -12.62
C ARG A 42 -11.79 -8.52 -12.02
N VAL A 43 -10.88 -8.39 -11.04
CA VAL A 43 -10.51 -7.11 -10.44
C VAL A 43 -10.07 -6.11 -11.51
N SER A 44 -9.27 -6.54 -12.48
CA SER A 44 -8.79 -5.67 -13.57
C SER A 44 -9.88 -5.24 -14.55
N SER A 45 -10.93 -6.07 -14.74
CA SER A 45 -12.05 -5.77 -15.64
C SER A 45 -13.21 -5.05 -14.94
N GLU A 46 -13.33 -5.18 -13.62
CA GLU A 46 -14.40 -4.63 -12.81
C GLU A 46 -13.90 -3.45 -11.94
N LEU A 47 -12.93 -2.67 -12.47
CA LEU A 47 -12.45 -1.47 -11.78
C LEU A 47 -13.62 -0.51 -11.55
N PRO A 48 -13.76 0.06 -10.33
CA PRO A 48 -14.84 0.97 -10.04
C PRO A 48 -14.74 2.24 -10.89
N SER A 49 -15.88 2.86 -11.16
CA SER A 49 -15.90 4.19 -11.77
C SER A 49 -15.34 5.19 -10.75
N PHE A 50 -14.34 5.95 -11.16
CA PHE A 50 -13.76 7.02 -10.36
C PHE A 50 -14.32 8.40 -10.71
N SER A 51 -15.37 8.46 -11.54
CA SER A 51 -16.02 9.73 -11.94
C SER A 51 -16.78 10.40 -10.79
N ASP A 52 -17.20 9.61 -9.78
CA ASP A 52 -18.03 10.05 -8.66
C ASP A 52 -17.23 10.15 -7.35
N LEU A 53 -15.89 10.11 -7.43
CA LEU A 53 -15.05 10.04 -6.25
C LEU A 53 -14.77 11.42 -5.70
N ALA A 54 -15.24 11.62 -4.48
CA ALA A 54 -14.72 12.66 -3.62
C ALA A 54 -13.21 12.45 -3.41
N SER A 55 -12.45 13.54 -3.48
CA SER A 55 -11.06 13.58 -3.04
C SER A 55 -10.92 12.91 -1.69
N ALA A 56 -9.77 12.26 -1.42
CA ALA A 56 -9.51 11.65 -0.12
C ALA A 56 -9.88 12.61 1.02
N PRO A 57 -10.48 12.13 2.12
CA PRO A 57 -10.87 12.99 3.21
C PRO A 57 -9.69 13.85 3.67
N GLU A 58 -9.93 15.15 3.86
CA GLU A 58 -8.96 16.19 4.22
C GLU A 58 -8.05 15.85 5.41
N THR A 59 -8.46 14.89 6.24
CA THR A 59 -7.74 14.47 7.45
C THR A 59 -6.41 13.71 7.17
N GLU A 60 -6.15 13.29 5.93
CA GLU A 60 -4.87 12.64 5.55
C GLU A 60 -3.99 13.53 4.64
N ALA A 61 -4.45 14.72 4.29
CA ALA A 61 -3.81 15.56 3.28
C ALA A 61 -2.96 16.67 3.90
N THR A 62 -1.70 16.40 4.20
CA THR A 62 -0.71 17.46 4.46
C THR A 62 -0.13 18.05 3.16
N ASN A 63 -0.48 17.47 1.99
CA ASN A 63 -0.03 17.95 0.69
C ASN A 63 -1.17 17.83 -0.34
N LEU A 64 -2.12 18.76 -0.28
CA LEU A 64 -3.33 18.82 -1.11
C LEU A 64 -3.03 18.70 -2.62
N ALA A 65 -1.96 19.33 -3.11
CA ALA A 65 -1.62 19.34 -4.54
C ALA A 65 -1.25 17.95 -5.09
N ALA A 66 -0.67 17.06 -4.27
CA ALA A 66 -0.35 15.70 -4.69
C ALA A 66 -1.62 14.83 -4.78
N TYR A 67 -2.61 15.09 -3.91
CA TYR A 67 -3.84 14.31 -3.86
C TYR A 67 -4.90 14.70 -4.90
N ASP A 68 -4.80 15.88 -5.52
CA ASP A 68 -5.68 16.31 -6.63
C ASP A 68 -5.62 15.37 -7.85
N ARG A 69 -4.57 14.56 -7.95
CA ARG A 69 -4.35 13.61 -9.04
C ARG A 69 -4.54 12.15 -8.62
N ARG A 70 -5.01 11.92 -7.37
CA ARG A 70 -5.32 10.59 -6.85
C ARG A 70 -6.79 10.51 -6.44
N ALA A 71 -7.49 9.54 -7.01
CA ALA A 71 -8.79 9.13 -6.51
C ALA A 71 -8.64 7.90 -5.59
N THR A 72 -9.37 7.87 -4.48
CA THR A 72 -9.30 6.80 -3.47
C THR A 72 -10.69 6.37 -3.05
N LEU A 73 -10.94 5.06 -2.99
CA LEU A 73 -12.16 4.45 -2.47
C LEU A 73 -11.82 3.47 -1.35
N VAL A 74 -12.66 3.41 -0.34
CA VAL A 74 -12.67 2.32 0.64
C VAL A 74 -13.42 1.14 0.03
N VAL A 75 -12.79 -0.04 -0.03
CA VAL A 75 -13.33 -1.17 -0.79
C VAL A 75 -14.65 -1.68 -0.20
N GLU A 76 -14.83 -1.66 1.13
CA GLU A 76 -16.09 -2.04 1.78
C GLU A 76 -17.28 -1.14 1.39
N GLU A 77 -17.04 0.05 0.87
CA GLU A 77 -18.06 0.99 0.38
C GLU A 77 -18.46 0.71 -1.08
N LEU A 78 -17.76 -0.20 -1.76
CA LEU A 78 -18.03 -0.59 -3.16
C LEU A 78 -19.12 -1.65 -3.29
N SER A 79 -19.75 -2.06 -2.20
CA SER A 79 -20.81 -3.06 -2.21
C SER A 79 -21.94 -2.65 -3.14
N SER A 80 -22.21 -3.48 -4.14
CA SER A 80 -23.23 -3.19 -5.16
C SER A 80 -24.62 -3.55 -4.66
N PRO A 81 -25.66 -2.76 -4.96
CA PRO A 81 -27.05 -3.13 -4.67
C PRO A 81 -27.54 -4.41 -5.38
N GLY A 82 -26.74 -4.92 -6.32
CA GLY A 82 -27.08 -6.07 -7.19
C GLY A 82 -26.56 -7.42 -6.75
N GLY A 83 -25.88 -7.53 -5.60
CA GLY A 83 -25.30 -8.79 -5.12
C GLY A 83 -23.77 -8.73 -4.93
N PRO A 84 -23.14 -9.84 -4.47
CA PRO A 84 -21.72 -9.86 -4.17
C PRO A 84 -20.86 -9.49 -5.39
N SER A 85 -19.98 -8.51 -5.22
CA SER A 85 -19.02 -8.07 -6.23
C SER A 85 -17.67 -8.75 -6.00
N VAL A 86 -16.76 -8.69 -6.98
CA VAL A 86 -15.37 -9.12 -6.77
C VAL A 86 -14.70 -8.33 -5.65
N TRP A 87 -15.17 -7.12 -5.39
CA TRP A 87 -14.62 -6.23 -4.35
C TRP A 87 -14.98 -6.69 -2.93
N ASP A 88 -16.17 -7.31 -2.74
CA ASP A 88 -16.53 -7.93 -1.45
C ASP A 88 -15.60 -9.11 -1.13
N ASP A 89 -15.27 -9.92 -2.15
CA ASP A 89 -14.32 -11.01 -2.01
C ASP A 89 -12.89 -10.51 -1.73
N VAL A 90 -12.47 -9.44 -2.39
CA VAL A 90 -11.15 -8.78 -2.17
C VAL A 90 -11.07 -8.23 -0.76
N ASP A 91 -12.08 -7.49 -0.31
CA ASP A 91 -12.11 -6.93 1.04
C ASP A 91 -12.03 -8.03 2.09
N SER A 92 -12.93 -9.02 1.99
CA SER A 92 -13.01 -10.12 2.95
C SER A 92 -11.74 -10.98 2.96
N GLY A 93 -11.20 -11.29 1.78
CA GLY A 93 -9.99 -12.11 1.66
C GLY A 93 -8.75 -11.42 2.20
N LEU A 94 -8.53 -10.15 1.84
CA LEU A 94 -7.39 -9.37 2.32
C LEU A 94 -7.48 -8.99 3.80
N LYS A 95 -8.69 -8.86 4.36
CA LYS A 95 -8.90 -8.60 5.78
C LYS A 95 -8.92 -9.87 6.64
N SER A 96 -8.63 -11.03 6.08
CA SER A 96 -8.65 -12.28 6.84
C SER A 96 -7.54 -12.34 7.91
N ASN A 97 -7.77 -13.13 8.96
CA ASN A 97 -6.78 -13.31 10.03
C ASN A 97 -5.50 -14.00 9.53
N GLU A 98 -5.62 -14.85 8.52
CA GLU A 98 -4.50 -15.56 7.90
C GLU A 98 -3.55 -14.60 7.19
N VAL A 99 -4.10 -13.65 6.43
CA VAL A 99 -3.33 -12.60 5.73
C VAL A 99 -2.60 -11.70 6.73
N GLU A 100 -3.29 -11.24 7.78
CA GLU A 100 -2.66 -10.45 8.84
C GLU A 100 -1.51 -11.22 9.49
N ARG A 101 -1.76 -12.49 9.89
CA ARG A 101 -0.75 -13.31 10.52
C ARG A 101 0.47 -13.52 9.64
N ALA A 102 0.28 -13.82 8.35
CA ALA A 102 1.36 -14.02 7.41
C ALA A 102 2.23 -12.77 7.27
N LEU A 103 1.63 -11.58 7.15
CA LEU A 103 2.36 -10.31 7.10
C LEU A 103 3.13 -10.02 8.38
N VAL A 104 2.48 -10.15 9.54
CA VAL A 104 3.12 -9.91 10.84
C VAL A 104 4.28 -10.88 11.07
N GLN A 105 4.10 -12.17 10.76
CA GLN A 105 5.16 -13.17 10.88
C GLN A 105 6.34 -12.88 9.95
N SER A 106 6.10 -12.48 8.70
CA SER A 106 7.15 -12.16 7.75
C SER A 106 8.04 -11.02 8.23
N PHE A 107 7.47 -10.01 8.89
CA PHE A 107 8.22 -8.86 9.39
C PHE A 107 8.66 -9.00 10.85
N SER A 108 8.30 -10.07 11.55
CA SER A 108 8.55 -10.24 12.99
C SER A 108 9.99 -9.99 13.45
N PRO A 109 11.06 -10.34 12.68
CA PRO A 109 12.43 -10.08 13.12
C PRO A 109 12.79 -8.59 13.23
N TRP A 110 12.02 -7.71 12.59
CA TRP A 110 12.27 -6.25 12.53
C TRP A 110 11.23 -5.44 13.28
N ILE A 111 10.29 -6.09 13.93
CA ILE A 111 9.27 -5.43 14.76
C ILE A 111 9.91 -5.08 16.10
N ASP A 112 10.12 -3.77 16.34
CA ASP A 112 10.59 -3.28 17.63
C ASP A 112 9.53 -3.41 18.74
N GLY A 113 9.94 -3.22 19.99
CA GLY A 113 9.06 -3.39 21.15
C GLY A 113 7.82 -2.47 21.14
N LYS A 114 7.91 -1.29 20.53
CA LYS A 114 6.79 -0.34 20.43
C LYS A 114 5.76 -0.79 19.41
N ILE A 115 6.22 -1.19 18.23
CA ILE A 115 5.37 -1.79 17.19
C ILE A 115 4.84 -3.14 17.65
N GLY A 116 5.67 -3.95 18.34
CA GLY A 116 5.29 -5.26 18.86
C GLY A 116 4.16 -5.19 19.90
N GLN A 117 4.16 -4.20 20.79
CA GLN A 117 3.06 -3.96 21.70
C GLN A 117 1.75 -3.60 20.96
N ALA A 118 1.85 -2.74 19.96
CA ALA A 118 0.70 -2.34 19.17
C ALA A 118 0.14 -3.49 18.31
N LEU A 119 1.01 -4.31 17.71
CA LEU A 119 0.62 -5.50 16.94
C LEU A 119 0.07 -6.64 17.81
N GLY A 120 0.36 -6.65 19.12
CA GLY A 120 -0.25 -7.57 20.08
C GLY A 120 -1.67 -7.20 20.50
N GLY A 121 -2.15 -6.02 20.12
CA GLY A 121 -3.52 -5.55 20.31
C GLY A 121 -4.41 -5.81 19.10
N PRO A 122 -5.68 -5.38 19.16
CA PRO A 122 -6.57 -5.46 18.02
C PRO A 122 -6.08 -4.52 16.90
N LEU A 123 -5.96 -5.05 15.67
CA LEU A 123 -5.59 -4.26 14.50
C LEU A 123 -6.83 -3.91 13.67
N ARG A 124 -6.81 -2.71 13.11
CA ARG A 124 -7.73 -2.33 12.04
C ARG A 124 -7.10 -2.67 10.69
N ARG A 125 -7.79 -3.46 9.90
CA ARG A 125 -7.42 -3.79 8.53
C ARG A 125 -8.22 -2.88 7.60
N GLN A 126 -7.52 -2.14 6.77
CA GLN A 126 -8.14 -1.21 5.84
C GLN A 126 -7.72 -1.55 4.41
N VAL A 127 -8.70 -1.81 3.55
CA VAL A 127 -8.49 -2.05 2.12
C VAL A 127 -9.04 -0.86 1.34
N ARG A 128 -8.20 -0.29 0.47
CA ARG A 128 -8.57 0.82 -0.41
C ARG A 128 -8.14 0.53 -1.84
N ILE A 129 -8.85 1.06 -2.81
CA ILE A 129 -8.39 1.14 -4.19
C ILE A 129 -8.04 2.58 -4.53
N HIS A 130 -6.93 2.77 -5.24
CA HIS A 130 -6.43 4.06 -5.67
C HIS A 130 -6.30 4.08 -7.19
N ARG A 131 -6.56 5.25 -7.76
CA ARG A 131 -6.28 5.58 -9.15
C ARG A 131 -5.44 6.85 -9.19
N ASP A 132 -4.22 6.72 -9.66
CA ASP A 132 -3.32 7.85 -9.88
C ASP A 132 -3.40 8.27 -11.35
N HIS A 133 -3.60 9.55 -11.57
CA HIS A 133 -3.67 10.16 -12.90
C HIS A 133 -2.30 10.75 -13.30
N ALA A 134 -2.19 11.10 -14.58
CA ALA A 134 -1.06 11.85 -15.08
C ALA A 134 -0.74 13.08 -14.21
N GLY A 135 0.54 13.29 -13.94
CA GLY A 135 1.02 14.35 -13.05
C GLY A 135 0.94 14.02 -11.56
N PHE A 136 0.37 12.86 -11.13
CA PHE A 136 0.44 12.45 -9.74
C PHE A 136 1.90 12.29 -9.31
N ASN A 137 2.24 12.93 -8.21
CA ASN A 137 3.57 12.86 -7.61
C ASN A 137 3.43 12.74 -6.09
N LEU A 138 4.20 11.85 -5.51
CA LEU A 138 4.23 11.63 -4.07
C LEU A 138 5.69 11.68 -3.61
N ASN A 139 6.04 12.76 -2.93
CA ASN A 139 7.39 12.99 -2.42
C ASN A 139 7.84 11.88 -1.46
N PRO A 140 9.15 11.74 -1.19
CA PRO A 140 9.65 10.84 -0.17
C PRO A 140 8.90 11.03 1.13
N HIS A 141 8.40 9.94 1.71
CA HIS A 141 7.69 9.95 2.99
C HIS A 141 7.73 8.57 3.64
N THR A 142 7.49 8.53 4.91
CA THR A 142 7.08 7.32 5.62
C THR A 142 5.58 7.38 5.87
N ASP A 143 4.95 6.22 6.02
CA ASP A 143 3.53 6.19 6.39
C ASP A 143 3.28 6.82 7.75
N ALA A 144 2.03 7.28 7.99
CA ALA A 144 1.61 7.89 9.23
C ALA A 144 1.83 6.95 10.43
N PRO A 145 2.10 7.49 11.64
CA PRO A 145 2.09 6.74 12.88
C PRO A 145 0.77 5.98 13.04
N GLY A 146 0.84 4.78 13.61
CA GLY A 146 -0.30 3.89 13.72
C GLY A 146 -0.60 3.07 12.45
N ILE A 147 0.10 3.27 11.33
CA ILE A 147 0.17 2.31 10.24
C ILE A 147 1.43 1.46 10.46
N PHE A 148 1.28 0.16 10.63
CA PHE A 148 2.40 -0.73 10.92
C PHE A 148 2.94 -1.43 9.68
N ILE A 149 2.04 -1.97 8.87
CA ILE A 149 2.38 -2.64 7.63
C ILE A 149 1.48 -2.10 6.52
N THR A 150 2.09 -1.74 5.41
CA THR A 150 1.41 -1.35 4.18
C THR A 150 1.75 -2.32 3.06
N SER A 151 0.73 -2.77 2.34
CA SER A 151 0.88 -3.59 1.15
C SER A 151 0.16 -2.93 -0.02
N PHE A 152 0.87 -2.70 -1.12
CA PHE A 152 0.32 -2.21 -2.38
C PHE A 152 0.28 -3.34 -3.40
N ILE A 153 -0.91 -3.66 -3.92
CA ILE A 153 -1.10 -4.63 -5.00
C ILE A 153 -1.39 -3.86 -6.28
N TYR A 154 -0.53 -3.98 -7.28
CA TYR A 154 -0.66 -3.26 -8.54
C TYR A 154 -1.66 -3.97 -9.45
N VAL A 155 -2.67 -3.23 -9.94
CA VAL A 155 -3.82 -3.81 -10.65
C VAL A 155 -3.79 -3.53 -12.15
N SER A 156 -3.26 -2.38 -12.58
CA SER A 156 -3.32 -2.02 -14.00
C SER A 156 -2.54 -2.98 -14.90
N SER A 157 -3.09 -3.29 -16.06
CA SER A 157 -2.52 -4.16 -17.09
C SER A 157 -1.89 -3.39 -18.26
N GLY A 158 -1.58 -2.11 -18.07
CA GLY A 158 -1.04 -1.24 -19.12
C GLY A 158 0.39 -1.59 -19.55
N VAL A 159 0.87 -0.89 -20.57
CA VAL A 159 2.27 -0.96 -21.01
C VAL A 159 3.17 -0.52 -19.84
N PRO A 160 4.28 -1.24 -19.58
CA PRO A 160 5.23 -0.85 -18.54
C PRO A 160 5.71 0.59 -18.75
N ASP A 161 5.57 1.41 -17.72
CA ASP A 161 6.06 2.80 -17.71
C ASP A 161 6.77 3.04 -16.38
N PRO A 162 8.06 3.41 -16.38
CA PRO A 162 8.82 3.64 -15.14
C PRO A 162 8.26 4.75 -14.24
N SER A 163 7.43 5.64 -14.78
CA SER A 163 6.76 6.68 -13.98
C SER A 163 5.70 6.11 -13.03
N LEU A 164 5.27 4.86 -13.25
CA LEU A 164 4.32 4.15 -12.39
C LEU A 164 4.99 3.41 -11.23
N ASP A 165 6.33 3.32 -11.22
CA ASP A 165 7.07 2.59 -10.19
C ASP A 165 6.95 3.27 -8.83
N THR A 166 7.01 2.47 -7.77
CA THR A 166 7.26 3.00 -6.42
C THR A 166 8.77 3.18 -6.25
N VAL A 167 9.19 4.38 -5.90
CA VAL A 167 10.60 4.72 -5.69
C VAL A 167 10.93 4.57 -4.21
N LEU A 168 12.07 3.97 -3.92
CA LEU A 168 12.61 3.81 -2.57
C LEU A 168 13.75 4.81 -2.39
N TYR A 169 13.80 5.46 -1.22
CA TYR A 169 14.71 6.56 -0.96
C TYR A 169 15.56 6.34 0.29
N GLU A 170 16.70 7.00 0.31
CA GLU A 170 17.52 7.23 1.49
C GLU A 170 17.75 8.73 1.67
N PRO A 171 17.82 9.24 2.92
CA PRO A 171 18.19 10.63 3.16
C PRO A 171 19.65 10.86 2.80
N LEU A 172 19.96 12.04 2.26
CA LEU A 172 21.35 12.46 1.99
C LEU A 172 22.13 12.69 3.29
N ASP A 173 21.47 13.19 4.33
CA ASP A 173 22.01 13.34 5.68
C ASP A 173 21.05 12.67 6.68
N PRO A 174 21.33 11.41 7.09
CA PRO A 174 20.49 10.69 8.04
C PRO A 174 20.40 11.37 9.43
N GLU A 175 21.47 12.01 9.87
CA GLU A 175 21.50 12.68 11.19
C GLU A 175 20.67 13.98 11.16
N ALA A 176 20.81 14.79 10.09
CA ALA A 176 19.98 15.97 9.92
C ALA A 176 18.50 15.60 9.85
N ARG A 177 18.18 14.54 9.12
CA ARG A 177 16.80 14.03 9.02
C ARG A 177 16.25 13.63 10.40
N LEU A 178 17.00 12.87 11.19
CA LEU A 178 16.57 12.47 12.53
C LEU A 178 16.32 13.69 13.43
N ARG A 179 17.18 14.72 13.37
CA ARG A 179 16.95 15.98 14.09
C ARG A 179 15.68 16.71 13.64
N CYS A 180 15.39 16.70 12.34
CA CYS A 180 14.15 17.30 11.80
C CYS A 180 12.88 16.52 12.19
N LEU A 181 13.01 15.22 12.46
CA LEU A 181 11.90 14.38 12.93
C LEU A 181 11.65 14.53 14.44
N GLU A 182 12.53 15.18 15.20
CA GLU A 182 12.29 15.48 16.61
C GLU A 182 11.01 16.33 16.75
N GLY A 183 9.94 15.69 17.21
CA GLY A 183 8.59 16.29 17.33
C GLY A 183 7.68 16.19 16.11
N LYS A 184 8.15 15.59 15.02
CA LYS A 184 7.31 15.26 13.85
C LYS A 184 7.41 13.76 13.56
N GLU A 185 6.32 13.06 13.76
CA GLU A 185 6.34 11.60 13.59
C GLU A 185 6.27 11.16 12.11
N TYR A 186 5.83 12.02 11.20
CA TYR A 186 5.80 11.72 9.76
C TYR A 186 5.51 13.00 8.92
N GLY A 187 5.71 12.88 7.61
CA GLY A 187 5.37 13.93 6.64
C GLY A 187 5.99 13.66 5.28
N HIS A 188 5.59 14.43 4.30
CA HIS A 188 6.26 14.47 3.01
C HIS A 188 7.54 15.28 3.17
N GLU A 189 8.64 14.71 2.73
CA GLU A 189 9.96 15.28 2.84
C GLU A 189 10.38 15.91 1.50
N ASP A 190 11.34 16.84 1.55
CA ASP A 190 11.84 17.48 0.34
C ASP A 190 12.58 16.43 -0.51
N PRO A 191 12.24 16.25 -1.79
CA PRO A 191 12.95 15.32 -2.66
C PRO A 191 14.45 15.63 -2.79
N ASP A 192 14.84 16.90 -2.67
CA ASP A 192 16.24 17.33 -2.79
C ASP A 192 17.09 16.89 -1.60
N ASP A 193 16.49 16.55 -0.47
CA ASP A 193 17.17 16.01 0.72
C ASP A 193 17.35 14.47 0.66
N HIS A 194 16.89 13.83 -0.43
CA HIS A 194 16.86 12.38 -0.57
C HIS A 194 17.43 11.92 -1.91
N ARG A 195 18.02 10.73 -1.89
CA ARG A 195 18.43 10.05 -3.13
C ARG A 195 17.57 8.81 -3.38
N PRO A 196 17.15 8.56 -4.63
CA PRO A 196 16.54 7.29 -4.99
C PRO A 196 17.60 6.19 -4.95
N VAL A 197 17.30 5.10 -4.23
CA VAL A 197 18.21 3.93 -4.09
C VAL A 197 17.63 2.66 -4.65
N GLY A 198 16.35 2.66 -4.99
CA GLY A 198 15.70 1.50 -5.58
C GLY A 198 14.34 1.84 -6.18
N ARG A 199 13.79 0.86 -6.91
CA ARG A 199 12.44 0.95 -7.47
C ARG A 199 11.74 -0.39 -7.34
N VAL A 200 10.45 -0.34 -7.00
CA VAL A 200 9.57 -1.47 -7.17
C VAL A 200 8.82 -1.27 -8.48
N VAL A 201 9.23 -2.02 -9.49
CA VAL A 201 8.66 -1.94 -10.84
C VAL A 201 7.18 -2.24 -10.79
N PHE A 202 6.36 -1.35 -11.35
CA PHE A 202 4.94 -1.51 -11.47
C PHE A 202 4.59 -2.65 -12.44
N ARG A 203 4.10 -3.77 -11.90
CA ARG A 203 3.67 -4.93 -12.67
C ARG A 203 2.30 -5.40 -12.23
N PRO A 204 1.43 -5.85 -13.16
CA PRO A 204 0.15 -6.44 -12.84
C PRO A 204 0.30 -7.59 -11.84
N ASN A 205 -0.57 -7.62 -10.82
CA ASN A 205 -0.60 -8.64 -9.77
C ASN A 205 0.70 -8.77 -8.96
N ARG A 206 1.51 -7.70 -8.90
CA ARG A 206 2.66 -7.58 -7.99
C ARG A 206 2.23 -6.88 -6.73
N MET A 207 2.70 -7.40 -5.60
CA MET A 207 2.62 -6.75 -4.31
C MET A 207 3.98 -6.17 -3.90
N PHE A 208 3.95 -4.96 -3.38
CA PHE A 208 5.01 -4.36 -2.56
C PHE A 208 4.46 -4.20 -1.15
N SER A 209 5.10 -4.83 -0.18
CA SER A 209 4.71 -4.72 1.23
C SER A 209 5.90 -4.35 2.09
N PHE A 210 5.70 -3.50 3.08
CA PHE A 210 6.78 -3.06 3.96
C PHE A 210 6.30 -2.79 5.37
N LEU A 211 7.23 -2.98 6.32
CA LEU A 211 7.10 -2.56 7.70
C LEU A 211 7.37 -1.05 7.77
N ARG A 212 6.49 -0.30 8.41
CA ARG A 212 6.72 1.12 8.68
C ARG A 212 7.84 1.26 9.71
N THR A 213 8.93 1.89 9.30
CA THR A 213 10.05 2.30 10.13
C THR A 213 10.38 3.77 9.86
N VAL A 214 11.26 4.36 10.63
CA VAL A 214 11.77 5.72 10.33
C VAL A 214 12.52 5.80 9.01
N SER A 215 13.02 4.67 8.49
CA SER A 215 13.74 4.58 7.22
C SER A 215 12.92 4.07 6.05
N SER A 216 11.64 3.73 6.23
CA SER A 216 10.80 3.19 5.15
C SER A 216 10.32 4.29 4.17
N LEU A 217 11.29 5.08 3.69
CA LEU A 217 11.06 6.19 2.77
C LEU A 217 10.73 5.70 1.38
N HIS A 218 9.54 6.05 0.91
CA HIS A 218 9.07 5.70 -0.41
C HIS A 218 8.24 6.83 -1.02
N GLY A 219 8.04 6.76 -2.34
CA GLY A 219 7.26 7.75 -3.06
C GLY A 219 6.94 7.29 -4.47
N VAL A 220 6.34 8.19 -5.26
CA VAL A 220 6.05 7.98 -6.69
C VAL A 220 6.50 9.24 -7.41
N GLY A 221 7.31 9.09 -8.45
CA GLY A 221 7.66 10.22 -9.31
C GLY A 221 6.44 10.72 -10.09
N PRO A 222 6.54 11.83 -10.81
CA PRO A 222 5.43 12.32 -11.63
C PRO A 222 4.99 11.25 -12.63
N VAL A 223 3.73 10.83 -12.54
CA VAL A 223 3.14 9.90 -13.50
C VAL A 223 3.08 10.55 -14.86
N SER A 224 3.64 9.90 -15.86
CA SER A 224 3.70 10.39 -17.24
C SER A 224 2.31 10.61 -17.84
N ASP A 225 2.14 11.64 -18.65
CA ASP A 225 0.91 11.89 -19.41
C ASP A 225 0.63 10.80 -20.46
N ARG A 226 1.64 9.98 -20.78
CA ARG A 226 1.53 8.85 -21.72
C ARG A 226 1.22 7.54 -21.03
N ALA A 227 1.39 7.48 -19.71
CA ALA A 227 1.10 6.29 -18.94
C ALA A 227 -0.41 6.07 -18.81
N ALA A 228 -0.83 4.80 -18.81
CA ALA A 228 -2.16 4.45 -18.37
C ALA A 228 -2.33 4.84 -16.88
N PRO A 229 -3.55 5.12 -16.42
CA PRO A 229 -3.78 5.37 -15.01
C PRO A 229 -3.23 4.24 -14.13
N ARG A 230 -2.53 4.61 -13.05
CA ARG A 230 -1.95 3.67 -12.10
C ARG A 230 -3.03 3.24 -11.10
N HIS A 231 -3.50 2.00 -11.20
CA HIS A 231 -4.45 1.45 -10.22
C HIS A 231 -3.73 0.53 -9.25
N LEU A 232 -4.01 0.69 -7.97
CA LEU A 232 -3.47 -0.19 -6.93
C LEU A 232 -4.47 -0.38 -5.79
N ILE A 233 -4.45 -1.58 -5.21
CA ILE A 233 -5.13 -1.87 -3.96
C ILE A 233 -4.12 -1.68 -2.84
N SER A 234 -4.49 -0.97 -1.78
CA SER A 234 -3.69 -0.91 -0.55
C SER A 234 -4.39 -1.68 0.57
N LEU A 235 -3.64 -2.57 1.22
CA LEU A 235 -3.99 -3.15 2.51
C LEU A 235 -3.09 -2.52 3.57
N ARG A 236 -3.69 -1.96 4.61
CA ARG A 236 -2.98 -1.38 5.74
C ARG A 236 -3.38 -2.07 7.04
N LEU A 237 -2.39 -2.54 7.78
CA LEU A 237 -2.56 -2.97 9.17
C LEU A 237 -2.28 -1.75 10.05
N LYS A 238 -3.30 -1.30 10.76
CA LYS A 238 -3.29 -0.06 11.54
C LYS A 238 -3.65 -0.34 13.00
N GLU A 239 -3.23 0.57 13.85
CA GLU A 239 -3.74 0.64 15.22
C GLU A 239 -5.27 0.77 15.20
N ALA A 240 -5.94 0.03 16.07
CA ALA A 240 -7.37 0.21 16.26
C ALA A 240 -7.63 1.62 16.81
N ALA A 241 -8.68 2.28 16.31
CA ALA A 241 -9.10 3.54 16.90
C ALA A 241 -9.38 3.32 18.40
N GLN A 242 -8.76 4.10 19.25
CA GLN A 242 -9.11 4.10 20.67
C GLN A 242 -10.58 4.51 20.77
N SER A 243 -11.38 3.66 21.38
CA SER A 243 -12.77 4.01 21.70
C SER A 243 -12.73 5.20 22.63
N ALA A 244 -13.25 6.36 22.15
CA ALA A 244 -13.41 7.55 22.97
C ALA A 244 -14.48 7.35 24.03
#